data_115116701d6795200e3355dd279f6ba7
#
_entry.id   115116701d6795200e3355dd279f6ba7
#
_cell.length_a   1.000
_cell.length_b   1.000
_cell.length_c   1.000
_cell.angle_alpha   90.00
_cell.angle_beta   90.00
_cell.angle_gamma   90.00
#
_symmetry.space_group_name_H-M   'P 1'
#
loop_
_entity.id
_entity.type
_entity.pdbx_description
1 polymer ?
#
loop_
_entity_poly.entity_id
_entity_poly.type
_entity_poly.pdbx_seq_one_letter_code
_entity_poly.pdbx_strand_id
1 'polypeptide(L)'
;ILAFGSLNLNAKWGPIAALIGLGGLIYMLDGWLVSVTKESNAGLYNLQMDKTFRWGMFWFLFSELFLFGLLIGSIIFVRFSITPWIAGQSGDASQLTHYLLWPDFVKHWPLFTPPSAAPASSSFSMESIRRIPLINLIILLCSALLLTDSRYHLKHKRYKLCRLTLNTAILLGGTFLAIQSYYFFHLMKANIIVKSGIYGSFLIAFLGLHLLNIIAALLFLFILCFRIYQNKLFAKNPFSFDAAVWWWDFLVVIWAFGFFWIF
;
A
#
# COMPACT_ATOMS: atom_id res chain seq x y z
N ILE A 1 -4.23 -9.51 -18.46
CA ILE A 1 -5.68 -9.56 -18.70
C ILE A 1 -6.15 -10.99 -18.84
N LEU A 2 -5.59 -11.81 -19.78
CA LEU A 2 -5.97 -13.21 -19.99
C LEU A 2 -5.81 -14.07 -18.72
N ALA A 3 -4.73 -13.88 -17.96
CA ALA A 3 -4.49 -14.58 -16.70
C ALA A 3 -5.56 -14.25 -15.65
N PHE A 4 -5.96 -12.98 -15.52
CA PHE A 4 -7.02 -12.54 -14.60
C PHE A 4 -8.38 -13.13 -14.98
N GLY A 5 -8.72 -13.11 -16.29
CA GLY A 5 -9.95 -13.73 -16.79
C GLY A 5 -10.01 -15.22 -16.50
N SER A 6 -8.91 -15.94 -16.73
CA SER A 6 -8.83 -17.37 -16.51
C SER A 6 -8.86 -17.77 -15.02
N LEU A 7 -8.29 -16.95 -14.13
CA LEU A 7 -8.40 -17.15 -12.68
C LEU A 7 -9.85 -16.99 -12.20
N ASN A 8 -10.56 -15.97 -12.70
CA ASN A 8 -11.97 -15.75 -12.35
C ASN A 8 -12.89 -16.88 -12.87
N LEU A 9 -12.55 -17.48 -14.01
CA LEU A 9 -13.28 -18.61 -14.59
C LEU A 9 -12.85 -19.96 -14.02
N ASN A 10 -11.99 -20.00 -13.00
CA ASN A 10 -11.42 -21.21 -12.40
C ASN A 10 -10.73 -22.14 -13.43
N ALA A 11 -10.17 -21.57 -14.48
CA ALA A 11 -9.43 -22.34 -15.47
C ALA A 11 -8.13 -22.90 -14.86
N LYS A 12 -7.89 -24.18 -15.03
CA LYS A 12 -6.69 -24.88 -14.47
C LYS A 12 -5.35 -24.27 -14.90
N TRP A 13 -5.29 -23.63 -16.08
CA TRP A 13 -4.09 -22.97 -16.60
C TRP A 13 -3.93 -21.51 -16.12
N GLY A 14 -4.93 -20.95 -15.43
CA GLY A 14 -4.92 -19.57 -14.96
C GLY A 14 -3.69 -19.19 -14.11
N PRO A 15 -3.33 -19.97 -13.09
CA PRO A 15 -2.13 -19.70 -12.28
C PRO A 15 -0.84 -19.73 -13.09
N ILE A 16 -0.73 -20.67 -14.05
CA ILE A 16 0.44 -20.79 -14.92
C ILE A 16 0.57 -19.56 -15.83
N ALA A 17 -0.53 -19.13 -16.45
CA ALA A 17 -0.54 -17.90 -17.26
C ALA A 17 -0.20 -16.66 -16.45
N ALA A 18 -0.65 -16.58 -15.19
CA ALA A 18 -0.30 -15.48 -14.28
C ALA A 18 1.21 -15.46 -13.96
N LEU A 19 1.80 -16.63 -13.69
CA LEU A 19 3.24 -16.75 -13.43
C LEU A 19 4.09 -16.37 -14.65
N ILE A 20 3.70 -16.83 -15.86
CA ILE A 20 4.38 -16.48 -17.11
C ILE A 20 4.27 -14.96 -17.36
N GLY A 21 3.09 -14.37 -17.18
CA GLY A 21 2.87 -12.94 -17.33
C GLY A 21 3.68 -12.12 -16.34
N LEU A 22 3.74 -12.54 -15.09
CA LEU A 22 4.56 -11.90 -14.04
C LEU A 22 6.05 -12.01 -14.36
N GLY A 23 6.53 -13.18 -14.78
CA GLY A 23 7.92 -13.38 -15.20
C GLY A 23 8.30 -12.50 -16.38
N GLY A 24 7.44 -12.40 -17.40
CA GLY A 24 7.63 -11.50 -18.53
C GLY A 24 7.66 -10.02 -18.12
N LEU A 25 6.79 -9.60 -17.21
CA LEU A 25 6.78 -8.23 -16.67
C LEU A 25 8.09 -7.92 -15.93
N ILE A 26 8.54 -8.83 -15.06
CA ILE A 26 9.79 -8.66 -14.30
C ILE A 26 10.98 -8.56 -15.27
N TYR A 27 11.04 -9.43 -16.29
CA TYR A 27 12.10 -9.40 -17.29
C TYR A 27 12.15 -8.08 -18.06
N MET A 28 10.99 -7.55 -18.49
CA MET A 28 10.92 -6.27 -19.19
C MET A 28 11.29 -5.09 -18.28
N LEU A 29 10.85 -5.10 -17.03
CA LEU A 29 11.21 -4.07 -16.04
C LEU A 29 12.71 -4.07 -15.75
N ASP A 30 13.31 -5.25 -15.57
CA ASP A 30 14.76 -5.37 -15.36
C ASP A 30 15.56 -4.82 -16.55
N GLY A 31 15.20 -5.21 -17.77
CA GLY A 31 15.83 -4.70 -18.98
C GLY A 31 15.71 -3.17 -19.11
N TRP A 32 14.55 -2.61 -18.79
CA TRP A 32 14.35 -1.16 -18.80
C TRP A 32 15.19 -0.45 -17.71
N LEU A 33 15.20 -0.95 -16.49
CA LEU A 33 15.98 -0.40 -15.39
C LEU A 33 17.48 -0.44 -15.66
N VAL A 34 17.98 -1.53 -16.25
CA VAL A 34 19.38 -1.68 -16.67
C VAL A 34 19.73 -0.63 -17.72
N SER A 35 18.88 -0.43 -18.73
CA SER A 35 19.11 0.57 -19.79
C SER A 35 19.13 1.99 -19.23
N VAL A 36 18.14 2.37 -18.43
CA VAL A 36 18.08 3.69 -17.74
C VAL A 36 19.31 3.92 -16.87
N THR A 37 19.78 2.88 -16.17
CA THR A 37 20.97 2.98 -15.32
C THR A 37 22.25 3.19 -16.14
N LYS A 38 22.41 2.48 -17.26
CA LYS A 38 23.54 2.65 -18.18
C LYS A 38 23.58 4.05 -18.79
N GLU A 39 22.46 4.55 -19.27
CA GLU A 39 22.31 5.89 -19.84
C GLU A 39 22.58 6.97 -18.80
N SER A 40 22.09 6.83 -17.58
CA SER A 40 22.35 7.73 -16.46
C SER A 40 23.85 7.78 -16.10
N ASN A 41 24.51 6.61 -16.06
CA ASN A 41 25.94 6.52 -15.75
C ASN A 41 26.81 7.10 -16.90
N ALA A 42 26.34 7.03 -18.14
CA ALA A 42 26.99 7.62 -19.30
C ALA A 42 26.80 9.15 -19.38
N GLY A 43 26.01 9.75 -18.47
CA GLY A 43 25.78 11.19 -18.44
C GLY A 43 24.91 11.72 -19.58
N LEU A 44 24.12 10.86 -20.23
CA LEU A 44 23.29 11.20 -21.38
C LEU A 44 22.06 12.07 -21.01
N TYR A 45 21.73 12.17 -19.72
CA TYR A 45 20.54 12.88 -19.25
C TYR A 45 20.83 14.37 -19.01
N ASN A 46 20.10 15.22 -19.73
CA ASN A 46 20.10 16.68 -19.55
C ASN A 46 19.07 17.13 -18.49
N LEU A 47 19.06 18.43 -18.20
CA LEU A 47 18.12 19.04 -17.24
C LEU A 47 16.65 18.85 -17.63
N GLN A 48 16.35 18.74 -18.91
CA GLN A 48 14.97 18.50 -19.37
C GLN A 48 14.52 17.09 -19.08
N MET A 49 15.39 16.09 -19.23
CA MET A 49 15.13 14.71 -18.85
C MET A 49 14.89 14.57 -17.34
N ASP A 50 15.64 15.29 -16.49
CA ASP A 50 15.40 15.31 -15.04
C ASP A 50 13.98 15.82 -14.72
N LYS A 51 13.51 16.88 -15.39
CA LYS A 51 12.12 17.35 -15.24
C LYS A 51 11.11 16.31 -15.69
N THR A 52 11.35 15.62 -16.80
CA THR A 52 10.47 14.56 -17.32
C THR A 52 10.36 13.40 -16.34
N PHE A 53 11.46 12.96 -15.74
CA PHE A 53 11.43 11.92 -14.71
C PHE A 53 10.67 12.34 -13.45
N ARG A 54 10.79 13.63 -13.04
CA ARG A 54 10.02 14.17 -11.90
C ARG A 54 8.52 14.18 -12.20
N TRP A 55 8.11 14.56 -13.41
CA TRP A 55 6.73 14.46 -13.85
C TRP A 55 6.25 13.01 -13.93
N GLY A 56 7.08 12.09 -14.42
CA GLY A 56 6.78 10.67 -14.43
C GLY A 56 6.50 10.13 -13.00
N MET A 57 7.35 10.50 -12.03
CA MET A 57 7.15 10.12 -10.63
C MET A 57 5.87 10.74 -10.04
N PHE A 58 5.57 12.00 -10.37
CA PHE A 58 4.31 12.64 -9.97
C PHE A 58 3.10 11.87 -10.50
N TRP A 59 3.06 11.52 -11.79
CA TRP A 59 1.97 10.76 -12.38
C TRP A 59 1.84 9.34 -11.82
N PHE A 60 2.96 8.71 -11.50
CA PHE A 60 2.95 7.43 -10.80
C PHE A 60 2.27 7.55 -9.43
N LEU A 61 2.69 8.50 -8.59
CA LEU A 61 2.08 8.72 -7.28
C LEU A 61 0.60 9.13 -7.39
N PHE A 62 0.26 9.90 -8.42
CA PHE A 62 -1.12 10.31 -8.70
C PHE A 62 -2.00 9.10 -9.04
N SER A 63 -1.51 8.15 -9.84
CA SER A 63 -2.25 6.91 -10.12
C SER A 63 -2.44 6.04 -8.88
N GLU A 64 -1.42 5.93 -8.02
CA GLU A 64 -1.51 5.23 -6.74
C GLU A 64 -2.52 5.92 -5.79
N LEU A 65 -2.54 7.26 -5.79
CA LEU A 65 -3.51 8.03 -5.00
C LEU A 65 -4.96 7.69 -5.40
N PHE A 66 -5.26 7.55 -6.70
CA PHE A 66 -6.59 7.14 -7.15
C PHE A 66 -6.91 5.71 -6.74
N LEU A 67 -5.95 4.80 -6.84
CA LEU A 67 -6.14 3.41 -6.47
C LEU A 67 -6.46 3.25 -4.97
N PHE A 68 -5.68 3.86 -4.10
CA PHE A 68 -5.94 3.87 -2.66
C PHE A 68 -7.16 4.72 -2.30
N GLY A 69 -7.35 5.85 -2.98
CA GLY A 69 -8.49 6.73 -2.81
C GLY A 69 -9.82 6.03 -3.13
N LEU A 70 -9.85 5.17 -4.15
CA LEU A 70 -11.00 4.33 -4.44
C LEU A 70 -11.32 3.37 -3.28
N LEU A 71 -10.31 2.68 -2.73
CA LEU A 71 -10.52 1.76 -1.61
C LEU A 71 -11.00 2.48 -0.35
N ILE A 72 -10.31 3.55 0.04
CA ILE A 72 -10.67 4.33 1.24
C ILE A 72 -12.02 5.02 1.05
N GLY A 73 -12.26 5.64 -0.11
CA GLY A 73 -13.53 6.28 -0.43
C GLY A 73 -14.69 5.32 -0.43
N SER A 74 -14.50 4.10 -0.94
CA SER A 74 -15.54 3.06 -0.91
C SER A 74 -15.88 2.63 0.52
N ILE A 75 -14.89 2.48 1.39
CA ILE A 75 -15.12 2.17 2.81
C ILE A 75 -15.88 3.31 3.51
N ILE A 76 -15.49 4.55 3.27
CA ILE A 76 -16.18 5.73 3.80
C ILE A 76 -17.64 5.75 3.32
N PHE A 77 -17.88 5.51 2.04
CA PHE A 77 -19.22 5.44 1.46
C PHE A 77 -20.06 4.33 2.10
N VAL A 78 -19.51 3.13 2.27
CA VAL A 78 -20.20 2.03 2.94
C VAL A 78 -20.54 2.40 4.39
N ARG A 79 -19.59 2.97 5.13
CA ARG A 79 -19.78 3.32 6.54
C ARG A 79 -20.83 4.42 6.76
N PHE A 80 -20.82 5.47 5.94
CA PHE A 80 -21.63 6.68 6.17
C PHE A 80 -22.89 6.75 5.31
N SER A 81 -22.99 5.98 4.23
CA SER A 81 -24.15 5.97 3.34
C SER A 81 -24.88 4.63 3.34
N ILE A 82 -24.17 3.53 3.04
CA ILE A 82 -24.81 2.22 2.89
C ILE A 82 -25.27 1.65 4.24
N THR A 83 -24.42 1.68 5.27
CA THR A 83 -24.76 1.10 6.58
C THR A 83 -25.98 1.80 7.23
N PRO A 84 -26.09 3.15 7.26
CA PRO A 84 -27.29 3.84 7.73
C PRO A 84 -28.52 3.55 6.86
N TRP A 85 -28.36 3.43 5.53
CA TRP A 85 -29.45 3.09 4.64
C TRP A 85 -30.07 1.72 4.97
N ILE A 86 -29.23 0.69 5.11
CA ILE A 86 -29.68 -0.68 5.45
C ILE A 86 -30.34 -0.72 6.84
N ALA A 87 -29.88 0.11 7.77
CA ALA A 87 -30.45 0.22 9.12
C ALA A 87 -31.74 1.06 9.21
N GLY A 88 -32.28 1.52 8.10
CA GLY A 88 -33.53 2.32 8.09
C GLY A 88 -33.40 3.75 8.60
N GLN A 89 -32.17 4.31 8.65
CA GLN A 89 -31.89 5.62 9.24
C GLN A 89 -31.82 6.77 8.21
N SER A 90 -32.13 6.50 6.95
CA SER A 90 -31.93 7.45 5.83
C SER A 90 -33.25 7.85 5.11
N GLY A 91 -34.38 7.92 5.82
CA GLY A 91 -35.67 8.30 5.30
C GLY A 91 -36.60 7.14 4.97
N ASP A 92 -37.80 7.43 4.51
CA ASP A 92 -38.90 6.46 4.35
C ASP A 92 -38.57 5.25 3.47
N ALA A 93 -37.92 5.48 2.32
CA ALA A 93 -37.48 4.39 1.44
C ALA A 93 -36.44 3.45 2.14
N SER A 94 -35.58 4.00 2.97
CA SER A 94 -34.61 3.25 3.79
C SER A 94 -35.33 2.43 4.85
N GLN A 95 -36.35 3.00 5.52
CA GLN A 95 -37.17 2.29 6.52
C GLN A 95 -37.96 1.13 5.89
N LEU A 96 -38.51 1.32 4.73
CA LEU A 96 -39.21 0.27 3.99
C LEU A 96 -38.23 -0.84 3.58
N THR A 97 -37.08 -0.49 3.06
CA THR A 97 -36.05 -1.45 2.68
C THR A 97 -35.55 -2.25 3.89
N HIS A 98 -35.34 -1.59 5.01
CA HIS A 98 -34.94 -2.24 6.27
C HIS A 98 -36.00 -3.23 6.74
N TYR A 99 -37.25 -2.80 6.81
CA TYR A 99 -38.37 -3.64 7.25
C TYR A 99 -38.60 -4.86 6.37
N LEU A 100 -38.48 -4.72 5.04
CA LEU A 100 -38.75 -5.80 4.09
C LEU A 100 -37.57 -6.78 3.93
N LEU A 101 -36.32 -6.28 3.93
CA LEU A 101 -35.17 -7.09 3.55
C LEU A 101 -34.25 -7.43 4.73
N TRP A 102 -34.09 -6.55 5.71
CA TRP A 102 -33.13 -6.70 6.82
C TRP A 102 -33.68 -6.21 8.15
N PRO A 103 -34.83 -6.74 8.64
CA PRO A 103 -35.48 -6.23 9.85
C PRO A 103 -34.62 -6.37 11.12
N ASP A 104 -33.74 -7.37 11.16
CA ASP A 104 -32.88 -7.65 12.32
C ASP A 104 -31.52 -6.94 12.24
N PHE A 105 -31.25 -6.16 11.17
CA PHE A 105 -29.98 -5.50 11.00
C PHE A 105 -29.86 -4.27 11.90
N VAL A 106 -28.90 -4.32 12.82
CA VAL A 106 -28.53 -3.18 13.67
C VAL A 106 -27.25 -2.56 13.16
N LYS A 107 -27.25 -1.23 13.01
CA LYS A 107 -26.06 -0.48 12.57
C LYS A 107 -24.90 -0.70 13.53
N HIS A 108 -23.84 -1.30 13.03
CA HIS A 108 -22.59 -1.49 13.74
C HIS A 108 -21.39 -1.31 12.81
N TRP A 109 -20.25 -1.03 13.35
CA TRP A 109 -18.98 -0.95 12.63
C TRP A 109 -17.87 -1.55 13.48
N PRO A 110 -17.00 -2.37 12.92
CA PRO A 110 -16.88 -2.83 11.52
C PRO A 110 -17.91 -3.89 11.11
N LEU A 111 -18.25 -3.92 9.80
CA LEU A 111 -19.25 -4.80 9.23
C LEU A 111 -18.60 -6.12 8.78
N PHE A 112 -18.40 -7.04 9.70
CA PHE A 112 -17.79 -8.36 9.43
C PHE A 112 -18.77 -9.40 8.89
N THR A 113 -20.06 -9.19 9.10
CA THR A 113 -21.10 -10.11 8.65
C THR A 113 -22.01 -9.44 7.63
N PRO A 114 -22.50 -10.16 6.60
CA PRO A 114 -23.49 -9.60 5.70
C PRO A 114 -24.79 -9.28 6.48
N PRO A 115 -25.59 -8.30 6.01
CA PRO A 115 -26.82 -7.88 6.69
C PRO A 115 -27.84 -8.99 6.91
N SER A 116 -27.81 -10.01 6.07
CA SER A 116 -28.70 -11.20 6.16
C SER A 116 -28.26 -12.27 7.13
N ALA A 117 -27.05 -12.18 7.67
CA ALA A 117 -26.55 -13.16 8.62
C ALA A 117 -26.83 -12.72 10.07
N ALA A 118 -27.15 -13.67 10.93
CA ALA A 118 -27.21 -13.41 12.36
C ALA A 118 -25.89 -12.78 12.85
N PRO A 119 -25.93 -11.80 13.79
CA PRO A 119 -24.74 -11.16 14.29
C PRO A 119 -23.80 -12.22 14.85
N ALA A 120 -22.73 -12.52 14.11
CA ALA A 120 -21.70 -13.41 14.61
C ALA A 120 -21.06 -12.75 15.83
N SER A 121 -20.94 -13.49 16.92
CA SER A 121 -20.12 -13.11 18.07
C SER A 121 -18.67 -13.08 17.62
N SER A 122 -18.26 -11.98 16.97
CA SER A 122 -16.86 -11.80 16.59
C SER A 122 -16.05 -11.66 17.86
N SER A 123 -15.20 -12.63 18.14
CA SER A 123 -14.24 -12.60 19.24
C SER A 123 -13.16 -11.54 19.10
N PHE A 124 -13.23 -10.73 18.03
CA PHE A 124 -12.30 -9.64 17.76
C PHE A 124 -12.81 -8.31 18.33
N SER A 125 -12.15 -7.83 19.38
CA SER A 125 -12.37 -6.46 19.87
C SER A 125 -11.74 -5.45 18.92
N MET A 126 -12.38 -4.28 18.72
CA MET A 126 -11.83 -3.17 17.93
C MET A 126 -10.45 -2.73 18.45
N GLU A 127 -10.23 -2.85 19.75
CA GLU A 127 -8.95 -2.49 20.38
C GLU A 127 -7.80 -3.39 19.88
N SER A 128 -8.03 -4.70 19.76
CA SER A 128 -7.01 -5.63 19.26
C SER A 128 -6.70 -5.40 17.77
N ILE A 129 -7.70 -4.98 16.99
CA ILE A 129 -7.52 -4.68 15.55
C ILE A 129 -6.70 -3.40 15.35
N ARG A 130 -6.83 -2.39 16.22
CA ARG A 130 -6.17 -1.08 16.08
C ARG A 130 -4.74 -1.02 16.61
N ARG A 131 -4.39 -1.86 17.58
CA ARG A 131 -3.09 -1.79 18.26
C ARG A 131 -1.91 -2.01 17.31
N ILE A 132 -1.95 -3.05 16.50
CA ILE A 132 -0.85 -3.38 15.55
C ILE A 132 -0.71 -2.31 14.45
N PRO A 133 -1.78 -1.87 13.76
CA PRO A 133 -1.71 -0.77 12.79
C PRO A 133 -1.16 0.54 13.36
N LEU A 134 -1.44 0.86 14.62
CA LEU A 134 -0.90 2.05 15.28
C LEU A 134 0.62 1.96 15.49
N ILE A 135 1.10 0.82 15.99
CA ILE A 135 2.55 0.58 16.15
C ILE A 135 3.24 0.68 14.79
N ASN A 136 2.66 0.08 13.77
CA ASN A 136 3.15 0.14 12.41
C ASN A 136 3.20 1.58 11.86
N LEU A 137 2.21 2.41 12.15
CA LEU A 137 2.23 3.83 11.78
C LEU A 137 3.42 4.56 12.39
N ILE A 138 3.71 4.35 13.66
CA ILE A 138 4.83 4.98 14.36
C ILE A 138 6.17 4.53 13.73
N ILE A 139 6.34 3.23 13.48
CA ILE A 139 7.55 2.68 12.85
C ILE A 139 7.76 3.30 11.46
N LEU A 140 6.69 3.39 10.66
CA LEU A 140 6.75 3.93 9.31
C LEU A 140 7.08 5.43 9.30
N LEU A 141 6.49 6.21 10.23
CA LEU A 141 6.82 7.63 10.43
C LEU A 141 8.30 7.83 10.80
N CYS A 142 8.81 7.05 11.77
CA CYS A 142 10.22 7.11 12.14
C CYS A 142 11.15 6.76 10.96
N SER A 143 10.78 5.77 10.16
CA SER A 143 11.51 5.40 8.94
C SER A 143 11.53 6.54 7.91
N ALA A 144 10.42 7.24 7.69
CA ALA A 144 10.34 8.37 6.77
C ALA A 144 11.21 9.55 7.21
N LEU A 145 11.20 9.87 8.50
CA LEU A 145 12.07 10.91 9.06
C LEU A 145 13.56 10.60 8.82
N LEU A 146 13.98 9.36 9.08
CA LEU A 146 15.35 8.92 8.83
C LEU A 146 15.71 8.92 7.34
N LEU A 147 14.77 8.58 6.47
CA LEU A 147 14.99 8.62 5.03
C LEU A 147 15.15 10.07 4.52
N THR A 148 14.35 11.00 5.03
CA THR A 148 14.47 12.44 4.75
C THR A 148 15.80 13.00 5.26
N ASP A 149 16.24 12.61 6.46
CA ASP A 149 17.55 12.97 7.00
C ASP A 149 18.69 12.40 6.16
N SER A 150 18.58 11.16 5.71
CA SER A 150 19.54 10.55 4.78
C SER A 150 19.69 11.35 3.49
N ARG A 151 18.58 11.85 2.92
CA ARG A 151 18.59 12.76 1.76
C ARG A 151 19.33 14.06 2.06
N TYR A 152 19.11 14.65 3.24
CA TYR A 152 19.83 15.84 3.69
C TYR A 152 21.33 15.61 3.73
N HIS A 153 21.77 14.51 4.34
CA HIS A 153 23.18 14.14 4.41
C HIS A 153 23.81 13.87 3.04
N LEU A 154 23.08 13.23 2.12
CA LEU A 154 23.54 13.04 0.73
C LEU A 154 23.83 14.38 0.05
N LYS A 155 22.93 15.36 0.16
CA LYS A 155 23.08 16.70 -0.44
C LYS A 155 24.30 17.44 0.11
N HIS A 156 24.59 17.25 1.40
CA HIS A 156 25.75 17.85 2.07
C HIS A 156 27.03 17.02 1.96
N LYS A 157 27.05 15.98 1.09
CA LYS A 157 28.19 15.07 0.86
C LYS A 157 28.69 14.34 2.11
N ARG A 158 27.85 14.20 3.15
CA ARG A 158 28.13 13.46 4.39
C ARG A 158 27.80 11.97 4.23
N TYR A 159 28.54 11.29 3.34
CA TYR A 159 28.19 9.92 2.93
C TYR A 159 28.13 8.89 4.07
N LYS A 160 28.94 9.02 5.11
CA LYS A 160 28.90 8.10 6.28
C LYS A 160 27.56 8.20 7.02
N LEU A 161 27.11 9.42 7.31
CA LEU A 161 25.82 9.65 7.97
C LEU A 161 24.65 9.25 7.07
N CYS A 162 24.73 9.58 5.78
CA CYS A 162 23.73 9.15 4.79
C CYS A 162 23.55 7.63 4.76
N ARG A 163 24.65 6.86 4.78
CA ARG A 163 24.60 5.38 4.83
C ARG A 163 23.98 4.89 6.12
N LEU A 164 24.35 5.49 7.26
CA LEU A 164 23.81 5.10 8.55
C LEU A 164 22.29 5.31 8.61
N THR A 165 21.83 6.53 8.31
CA THR A 165 20.39 6.87 8.38
C THR A 165 19.57 6.13 7.33
N LEU A 166 20.11 5.86 6.12
CA LEU A 166 19.45 5.04 5.12
C LEU A 166 19.31 3.58 5.57
N ASN A 167 20.36 2.98 6.12
CA ASN A 167 20.31 1.60 6.62
C ASN A 167 19.32 1.46 7.77
N THR A 168 19.28 2.41 8.70
CA THR A 168 18.29 2.40 9.79
C THR A 168 16.87 2.59 9.28
N ALA A 169 16.64 3.45 8.26
CA ALA A 169 15.34 3.59 7.62
C ALA A 169 14.88 2.29 6.94
N ILE A 170 15.77 1.62 6.22
CA ILE A 170 15.49 0.32 5.58
C ILE A 170 15.18 -0.74 6.64
N LEU A 171 15.91 -0.77 7.74
CA LEU A 171 15.68 -1.72 8.84
C LEU A 171 14.31 -1.51 9.48
N LEU A 172 13.92 -0.27 9.76
CA LEU A 172 12.57 0.06 10.25
C LEU A 172 11.49 -0.30 9.24
N GLY A 173 11.71 -0.02 7.94
CA GLY A 173 10.81 -0.45 6.87
C GLY A 173 10.65 -1.97 6.79
N GLY A 174 11.74 -2.72 6.96
CA GLY A 174 11.73 -4.18 7.06
C GLY A 174 10.98 -4.68 8.30
N THR A 175 11.12 -4.00 9.44
CA THR A 175 10.37 -4.29 10.66
C THR A 175 8.87 -4.06 10.45
N PHE A 176 8.50 -2.94 9.83
CA PHE A 176 7.12 -2.68 9.42
C PHE A 176 6.58 -3.81 8.55
N LEU A 177 7.33 -4.20 7.51
CA LEU A 177 6.95 -5.28 6.59
C LEU A 177 6.71 -6.60 7.33
N ALA A 178 7.58 -6.97 8.26
CA ALA A 178 7.47 -8.20 9.04
C ALA A 178 6.21 -8.20 9.94
N ILE A 179 5.99 -7.11 10.69
CA ILE A 179 4.81 -6.96 11.57
C ILE A 179 3.54 -6.92 10.74
N GLN A 180 3.54 -6.21 9.61
CA GLN A 180 2.40 -6.09 8.71
C GLN A 180 2.04 -7.43 8.05
N SER A 181 3.04 -8.20 7.62
CA SER A 181 2.83 -9.54 7.07
C SER A 181 2.26 -10.48 8.13
N TYR A 182 2.81 -10.46 9.35
CA TYR A 182 2.27 -11.23 10.48
C TYR A 182 0.80 -10.87 10.74
N TYR A 183 0.47 -9.58 10.80
CA TYR A 183 -0.90 -9.11 11.01
C TYR A 183 -1.84 -9.56 9.88
N PHE A 184 -1.41 -9.44 8.63
CA PHE A 184 -2.17 -9.88 7.46
C PHE A 184 -2.50 -11.38 7.52
N PHE A 185 -1.50 -12.23 7.81
CA PHE A 185 -1.71 -13.68 7.96
C PHE A 185 -2.57 -14.03 9.18
N HIS A 186 -2.45 -13.27 10.26
CA HIS A 186 -3.28 -13.45 11.45
C HIS A 186 -4.76 -13.18 11.16
N LEU A 187 -5.07 -12.12 10.42
CA LEU A 187 -6.44 -11.82 9.98
C LEU A 187 -6.99 -12.92 9.07
N MET A 188 -6.20 -13.43 8.14
CA MET A 188 -6.61 -14.53 7.27
C MET A 188 -6.91 -15.82 8.07
N LYS A 189 -6.10 -16.15 9.07
CA LYS A 189 -6.35 -17.29 9.96
C LYS A 189 -7.61 -17.11 10.81
N ALA A 190 -7.97 -15.89 11.15
CA ALA A 190 -9.20 -15.55 11.85
C ALA A 190 -10.44 -15.54 10.94
N ASN A 191 -10.33 -16.05 9.69
CA ASN A 191 -11.36 -16.03 8.65
C ASN A 191 -11.82 -14.62 8.24
N ILE A 192 -11.06 -13.58 8.55
CA ILE A 192 -11.26 -12.23 7.99
C ILE A 192 -10.62 -12.23 6.60
N ILE A 193 -11.37 -12.70 5.63
CA ILE A 193 -10.98 -12.86 4.23
C ILE A 193 -11.95 -12.09 3.33
N VAL A 194 -11.69 -12.09 2.02
CA VAL A 194 -12.57 -11.44 1.02
C VAL A 194 -14.03 -11.92 1.12
N LYS A 195 -14.28 -13.13 1.63
CA LYS A 195 -15.64 -13.69 1.79
C LYS A 195 -16.31 -13.32 3.12
N SER A 196 -15.62 -12.70 4.07
CA SER A 196 -16.15 -12.37 5.40
C SER A 196 -17.02 -11.11 5.47
N GLY A 197 -17.38 -10.55 4.31
CA GLY A 197 -18.21 -9.35 4.21
C GLY A 197 -17.47 -8.17 3.62
N ILE A 198 -18.18 -7.05 3.47
CA ILE A 198 -17.67 -5.85 2.79
C ILE A 198 -16.43 -5.29 3.50
N TYR A 199 -16.47 -5.18 4.83
CA TYR A 199 -15.34 -4.67 5.60
C TYR A 199 -14.08 -5.54 5.45
N GLY A 200 -14.22 -6.86 5.59
CA GLY A 200 -13.11 -7.79 5.43
C GLY A 200 -12.48 -7.73 4.04
N SER A 201 -13.32 -7.63 2.99
CA SER A 201 -12.84 -7.50 1.60
C SER A 201 -11.99 -6.26 1.41
N PHE A 202 -12.47 -5.09 1.86
CA PHE A 202 -11.72 -3.83 1.74
C PHE A 202 -10.47 -3.81 2.61
N LEU A 203 -10.55 -4.35 3.83
CA LEU A 203 -9.40 -4.43 4.73
C LEU A 203 -8.27 -5.26 4.10
N ILE A 204 -8.59 -6.46 3.61
CA ILE A 204 -7.60 -7.34 2.98
C ILE A 204 -7.05 -6.72 1.69
N ALA A 205 -7.89 -6.09 0.88
CA ALA A 205 -7.44 -5.41 -0.35
C ALA A 205 -6.50 -4.23 -0.03
N PHE A 206 -6.85 -3.38 0.94
CA PHE A 206 -6.02 -2.26 1.37
C PHE A 206 -4.67 -2.73 1.94
N LEU A 207 -4.71 -3.70 2.88
CA LEU A 207 -3.50 -4.24 3.50
C LEU A 207 -2.59 -4.91 2.48
N GLY A 208 -3.15 -5.72 1.58
CA GLY A 208 -2.41 -6.43 0.54
C GLY A 208 -1.77 -5.48 -0.47
N LEU A 209 -2.51 -4.46 -0.94
CA LEU A 209 -1.98 -3.47 -1.86
C LEU A 209 -0.89 -2.62 -1.21
N HIS A 210 -1.09 -2.18 0.04
CA HIS A 210 -0.09 -1.44 0.78
C HIS A 210 1.19 -2.27 1.01
N LEU A 211 1.04 -3.54 1.38
CA LEU A 211 2.14 -4.48 1.56
C LEU A 211 2.97 -4.65 0.28
N LEU A 212 2.31 -4.81 -0.87
CA LEU A 212 2.95 -4.88 -2.19
C LEU A 212 3.77 -3.62 -2.50
N ASN A 213 3.20 -2.45 -2.26
CA ASN A 213 3.87 -1.17 -2.46
C ASN A 213 5.09 -1.01 -1.53
N ILE A 214 4.98 -1.40 -0.25
CA ILE A 214 6.11 -1.38 0.70
C ILE A 214 7.25 -2.31 0.24
N ILE A 215 6.92 -3.52 -0.25
CA ILE A 215 7.93 -4.44 -0.80
C ILE A 215 8.67 -3.78 -1.98
N ALA A 216 7.94 -3.21 -2.93
CA ALA A 216 8.53 -2.57 -4.10
C ALA A 216 9.38 -1.34 -3.71
N ALA A 217 8.88 -0.51 -2.77
CA ALA A 217 9.63 0.65 -2.28
C ALA A 217 10.90 0.23 -1.50
N LEU A 218 10.83 -0.81 -0.67
CA LEU A 218 12.02 -1.37 0.01
C LEU A 218 13.05 -1.89 -0.99
N LEU A 219 12.64 -2.63 -2.02
CA LEU A 219 13.55 -3.07 -3.07
C LEU A 219 14.24 -1.88 -3.74
N PHE A 220 13.51 -0.82 -4.02
CA PHE A 220 14.08 0.41 -4.57
C PHE A 220 15.09 1.06 -3.61
N LEU A 221 14.79 1.15 -2.31
CA LEU A 221 15.71 1.64 -1.29
C LEU A 221 16.98 0.77 -1.18
N PHE A 222 16.87 -0.56 -1.27
CA PHE A 222 18.03 -1.46 -1.31
C PHE A 222 18.93 -1.19 -2.52
N ILE A 223 18.35 -0.99 -3.71
CA ILE A 223 19.11 -0.64 -4.91
C ILE A 223 19.85 0.70 -4.72
N LEU A 224 19.18 1.71 -4.15
CA LEU A 224 19.81 3.00 -3.84
C LEU A 224 20.93 2.86 -2.82
N CYS A 225 20.72 2.09 -1.76
CA CYS A 225 21.72 1.79 -0.76
C CYS A 225 22.98 1.18 -1.40
N PHE A 226 22.80 0.16 -2.24
CA PHE A 226 23.89 -0.48 -2.97
C PHE A 226 24.65 0.51 -3.88
N ARG A 227 23.93 1.40 -4.59
CA ARG A 227 24.56 2.44 -5.43
C ARG A 227 25.38 3.44 -4.61
N ILE A 228 24.93 3.81 -3.40
CA ILE A 228 25.67 4.69 -2.48
C ILE A 228 26.95 3.99 -1.98
N TYR A 229 26.89 2.70 -1.67
CA TYR A 229 28.06 1.94 -1.26
C TYR A 229 29.10 1.82 -2.38
N GLN A 230 28.67 1.70 -3.62
CA GLN A 230 29.55 1.69 -4.80
C GLN A 230 30.05 3.09 -5.21
N ASN A 231 29.69 4.16 -4.49
CA ASN A 231 29.99 5.55 -4.85
C ASN A 231 29.48 5.96 -6.26
N LYS A 232 28.42 5.29 -6.74
CA LYS A 232 27.81 5.56 -8.06
C LYS A 232 26.65 6.57 -7.97
N LEU A 233 26.20 6.92 -6.78
CA LEU A 233 25.18 7.93 -6.55
C LEU A 233 25.84 9.21 -6.08
N PHE A 234 25.82 10.23 -6.93
CA PHE A 234 26.43 11.53 -6.64
C PHE A 234 25.39 12.58 -6.25
N ALA A 235 25.79 13.53 -5.40
CA ALA A 235 24.95 14.65 -4.97
C ALA A 235 24.49 15.57 -6.15
N LYS A 236 25.11 15.45 -7.33
CA LYS A 236 24.78 16.26 -8.51
C LYS A 236 23.40 15.96 -9.12
N ASN A 237 22.96 14.68 -9.10
CA ASN A 237 21.66 14.27 -9.65
C ASN A 237 20.95 13.32 -8.64
N PRO A 238 20.35 13.89 -7.57
CA PRO A 238 19.73 13.09 -6.51
C PRO A 238 18.32 12.62 -6.85
N PHE A 239 17.85 12.73 -8.12
CA PHE A 239 16.46 12.43 -8.49
C PHE A 239 16.01 11.04 -8.04
N SER A 240 16.84 10.00 -8.24
CA SER A 240 16.46 8.64 -7.80
C SER A 240 16.23 8.58 -6.28
N PHE A 241 16.99 9.35 -5.51
CA PHE A 241 16.81 9.46 -4.07
C PHE A 241 15.55 10.27 -3.72
N ASP A 242 15.34 11.39 -4.42
CA ASP A 242 14.14 12.21 -4.27
C ASP A 242 12.88 11.39 -4.56
N ALA A 243 12.88 10.60 -5.62
CA ALA A 243 11.77 9.73 -6.00
C ALA A 243 11.47 8.66 -4.91
N ALA A 244 12.51 8.06 -4.34
CA ALA A 244 12.35 7.10 -3.24
C ALA A 244 11.73 7.74 -1.99
N VAL A 245 12.18 8.94 -1.61
CA VAL A 245 11.61 9.71 -0.49
C VAL A 245 10.14 10.02 -0.76
N TRP A 246 9.80 10.54 -1.93
CA TRP A 246 8.41 10.86 -2.28
C TRP A 246 7.50 9.64 -2.24
N TRP A 247 7.96 8.49 -2.75
CA TRP A 247 7.17 7.27 -2.70
C TRP A 247 6.99 6.76 -1.27
N TRP A 248 8.07 6.78 -0.48
CA TRP A 248 8.00 6.37 0.93
C TRP A 248 7.06 7.26 1.75
N ASP A 249 7.19 8.60 1.63
CA ASP A 249 6.33 9.56 2.31
C ASP A 249 4.86 9.40 1.89
N PHE A 250 4.60 9.14 0.60
CA PHE A 250 3.28 8.83 0.10
C PHE A 250 2.69 7.59 0.80
N LEU A 251 3.45 6.50 0.94
CA LEU A 251 2.99 5.30 1.63
C LEU A 251 2.70 5.54 3.11
N VAL A 252 3.48 6.39 3.78
CA VAL A 252 3.20 6.83 5.17
C VAL A 252 1.87 7.57 5.24
N VAL A 253 1.61 8.50 4.33
CA VAL A 253 0.37 9.28 4.27
C VAL A 253 -0.83 8.35 4.03
N ILE A 254 -0.73 7.45 3.06
CA ILE A 254 -1.78 6.46 2.79
C ILE A 254 -2.05 5.56 4.01
N TRP A 255 -1.00 5.11 4.70
CA TRP A 255 -1.18 4.32 5.92
C TRP A 255 -1.87 5.10 7.03
N ALA A 256 -1.51 6.37 7.24
CA ALA A 256 -2.14 7.24 8.21
C ALA A 256 -3.65 7.45 7.89
N PHE A 257 -3.99 7.74 6.63
CA PHE A 257 -5.39 7.82 6.21
C PHE A 257 -6.13 6.50 6.43
N GLY A 258 -5.54 5.37 6.03
CA GLY A 258 -6.11 4.05 6.27
C GLY A 258 -6.32 3.78 7.75
N PHE A 259 -5.39 4.16 8.61
CA PHE A 259 -5.52 4.01 10.06
C PHE A 259 -6.75 4.74 10.62
N PHE A 260 -7.01 5.97 10.19
CA PHE A 260 -8.15 6.75 10.70
C PHE A 260 -9.50 6.31 10.15
N TRP A 261 -9.57 5.83 8.92
CA TRP A 261 -10.84 5.57 8.24
C TRP A 261 -11.23 4.09 8.19
N ILE A 262 -10.27 3.20 8.17
CA ILE A 262 -10.51 1.75 8.09
C ILE A 262 -10.55 1.14 9.49
N PHE A 263 -9.55 1.48 10.32
CA PHE A 263 -9.43 0.99 11.70
C PHE A 263 -10.08 1.95 12.69
#